data_12fa0ceff86a4bffe26ee16775010de0
#
_entry.id   12fa0ceff86a4bffe26ee16775010de0
#
_cell.length_a   1.000
_cell.length_b   1.000
_cell.length_c   1.000
_cell.angle_alpha   90.00
_cell.angle_beta   90.00
_cell.angle_gamma   90.00
#
_symmetry.space_group_name_H-M   'P 1'
#
loop_
_entity.id
_entity.type
_entity.pdbx_description
1 polymer ?
#
loop_
_entity_poly.entity_id
_entity_poly.type
_entity_poly.pdbx_seq_one_letter_code
_entity_poly.pdbx_strand_id
1 'polypeptide(L)'
;MDLYYEVNGNGHPVVLLTGGADVRNWTFVANLLAKHYKVVAFDLRGTGKSPSSLEDVNHVEDLLSLLDHLEINQATLIGHSMGGQIATEFALNYPERILKLVLLAPGLSGFSYSKEFEENMKKIHEAAPDIDRMIELLLSDPSYRVVTVSPHRNLMVQMLRHHMKRMFEWPAVKLIWPQPPAIERLGELTAKTLLIIGKEDSPDNLRVANYFRKHSDARIIEIAGADHMVNLTHPETLYRQITGFMKE
;
A
#
# COMPACT_ATOMS: atom_id res chain seq x y z
N MET A 1 12.50 -17.36 -5.71
CA MET A 1 11.41 -16.42 -5.39
C MET A 1 10.09 -17.08 -5.74
N ASP A 2 9.16 -17.13 -4.80
CA ASP A 2 7.85 -17.77 -4.95
C ASP A 2 6.69 -16.76 -4.98
N LEU A 3 6.96 -15.46 -4.77
CA LEU A 3 5.93 -14.42 -4.87
C LEU A 3 5.47 -14.24 -6.32
N TYR A 4 4.17 -14.02 -6.50
CA TYR A 4 3.63 -13.62 -7.79
C TYR A 4 3.94 -12.15 -8.07
N TYR A 5 4.46 -11.88 -9.25
CA TYR A 5 4.73 -10.52 -9.73
C TYR A 5 4.47 -10.38 -11.23
N GLU A 6 4.24 -9.15 -11.65
CA GLU A 6 4.09 -8.74 -13.05
C GLU A 6 5.13 -7.67 -13.37
N VAL A 7 5.78 -7.78 -14.53
CA VAL A 7 6.75 -6.78 -15.01
C VAL A 7 6.27 -6.23 -16.34
N ASN A 8 6.08 -4.92 -16.42
CA ASN A 8 5.61 -4.23 -17.62
C ASN A 8 6.45 -2.99 -17.90
N GLY A 9 6.64 -2.66 -19.19
CA GLY A 9 7.42 -1.51 -19.62
C GLY A 9 8.93 -1.70 -19.47
N ASN A 10 9.69 -0.63 -19.69
CA ASN A 10 11.15 -0.61 -19.67
C ASN A 10 11.65 0.70 -19.05
N GLY A 11 12.95 0.73 -18.68
CA GLY A 11 13.62 1.91 -18.13
C GLY A 11 13.78 1.84 -16.62
N HIS A 12 13.65 2.98 -15.94
CA HIS A 12 13.86 3.07 -14.50
C HIS A 12 12.87 2.19 -13.70
N PRO A 13 13.37 1.37 -12.74
CA PRO A 13 12.50 0.49 -11.98
C PRO A 13 11.56 1.25 -11.02
N VAL A 14 10.28 0.90 -11.09
CA VAL A 14 9.22 1.35 -10.19
C VAL A 14 8.53 0.12 -9.63
N VAL A 15 8.50 -0.02 -8.31
CA VAL A 15 7.90 -1.16 -7.63
C VAL A 15 6.63 -0.72 -6.90
N LEU A 16 5.53 -1.41 -7.17
CA LEU A 16 4.19 -1.11 -6.65
C LEU A 16 3.83 -2.11 -5.55
N LEU A 17 3.58 -1.58 -4.34
CA LEU A 17 3.21 -2.36 -3.16
C LEU A 17 1.77 -2.07 -2.75
N THR A 18 1.00 -3.13 -2.53
CA THR A 18 -0.40 -3.04 -2.07
C THR A 18 -0.57 -3.73 -0.73
N GLY A 19 -1.43 -3.20 0.12
CA GLY A 19 -1.89 -3.88 1.33
C GLY A 19 -3.41 -4.10 1.29
N GLY A 20 -3.88 -5.25 1.79
CA GLY A 20 -5.30 -5.57 1.84
C GLY A 20 -5.98 -5.84 0.48
N ALA A 21 -5.18 -6.02 -0.58
CA ALA A 21 -5.64 -6.29 -1.94
C ALA A 21 -4.53 -7.05 -2.72
N ASP A 22 -4.61 -7.07 -4.03
CA ASP A 22 -3.65 -7.70 -4.93
C ASP A 22 -3.23 -6.74 -6.07
N VAL A 23 -2.39 -7.19 -7.01
CA VAL A 23 -1.84 -6.35 -8.10
C VAL A 23 -2.91 -5.62 -8.90
N ARG A 24 -4.16 -6.10 -8.93
CA ARG A 24 -5.28 -5.42 -9.61
C ARG A 24 -5.57 -4.03 -9.05
N ASN A 25 -5.16 -3.77 -7.81
CA ASN A 25 -5.24 -2.44 -7.19
C ASN A 25 -4.49 -1.36 -8.00
N TRP A 26 -3.50 -1.77 -8.78
CA TRP A 26 -2.65 -0.89 -9.57
C TRP A 26 -3.02 -0.84 -11.06
N THR A 27 -4.07 -1.56 -11.50
CA THR A 27 -4.42 -1.76 -12.92
C THR A 27 -4.36 -0.48 -13.75
N PHE A 28 -4.94 0.61 -13.26
CA PHE A 28 -5.00 1.87 -14.02
C PHE A 28 -3.67 2.62 -13.98
N VAL A 29 -3.03 2.69 -12.83
CA VAL A 29 -1.79 3.46 -12.62
C VAL A 29 -0.59 2.73 -13.23
N ALA A 30 -0.51 1.40 -13.07
CA ALA A 30 0.58 0.58 -13.62
C ALA A 30 0.67 0.71 -15.13
N ASN A 31 -0.46 0.65 -15.85
CA ASN A 31 -0.52 0.79 -17.30
C ASN A 31 -0.06 2.18 -17.79
N LEU A 32 -0.33 3.23 -17.01
CA LEU A 32 0.14 4.58 -17.32
C LEU A 32 1.65 4.71 -17.09
N LEU A 33 2.17 4.19 -15.97
CA LEU A 33 3.58 4.21 -15.63
C LEU A 33 4.42 3.36 -16.59
N ALA A 34 3.93 2.20 -17.02
CA ALA A 34 4.63 1.26 -17.90
C ALA A 34 4.98 1.84 -19.28
N LYS A 35 4.37 2.97 -19.66
CA LYS A 35 4.72 3.70 -20.90
C LYS A 35 6.13 4.30 -20.84
N HIS A 36 6.69 4.52 -19.63
CA HIS A 36 7.94 5.24 -19.42
C HIS A 36 8.88 4.59 -18.40
N TYR A 37 8.42 3.59 -17.67
CA TYR A 37 9.15 2.95 -16.56
C TYR A 37 9.06 1.43 -16.64
N LYS A 38 10.05 0.74 -16.08
CA LYS A 38 9.96 -0.70 -15.78
C LYS A 38 9.12 -0.84 -14.49
N VAL A 39 7.85 -1.18 -14.64
CA VAL A 39 6.91 -1.31 -13.52
C VAL A 39 6.87 -2.76 -13.05
N VAL A 40 7.15 -2.97 -11.77
CA VAL A 40 7.01 -4.26 -11.08
C VAL A 40 5.86 -4.12 -10.09
N ALA A 41 4.78 -4.86 -10.30
CA ALA A 41 3.69 -5.00 -9.32
C ALA A 41 3.72 -6.42 -8.78
N PHE A 42 3.56 -6.62 -7.47
CA PHE A 42 3.60 -7.93 -6.88
C PHE A 42 2.55 -8.10 -5.78
N ASP A 43 2.12 -9.33 -5.59
CA ASP A 43 1.25 -9.71 -4.48
C ASP A 43 2.11 -10.02 -3.26
N LEU A 44 1.79 -9.41 -2.12
CA LEU A 44 2.42 -9.75 -0.85
C LEU A 44 2.16 -11.23 -0.52
N ARG A 45 3.05 -11.84 0.23
CA ARG A 45 2.89 -13.21 0.70
C ARG A 45 1.51 -13.41 1.32
N GLY A 46 0.76 -14.41 0.79
CA GLY A 46 -0.61 -14.76 1.13
C GLY A 46 -1.69 -13.84 0.62
N THR A 47 -1.36 -12.89 -0.21
CA THR A 47 -2.38 -12.12 -0.94
C THR A 47 -2.38 -12.52 -2.42
N GLY A 48 -3.45 -12.21 -3.11
CA GLY A 48 -3.58 -12.44 -4.53
C GLY A 48 -3.20 -13.88 -4.95
N LYS A 49 -2.21 -14.00 -5.81
CA LYS A 49 -1.67 -15.28 -6.32
C LYS A 49 -0.39 -15.72 -5.60
N SER A 50 0.15 -14.91 -4.68
CA SER A 50 1.32 -15.29 -3.89
C SER A 50 0.96 -16.38 -2.88
N PRO A 51 1.87 -17.34 -2.62
CA PRO A 51 1.60 -18.41 -1.65
C PRO A 51 1.47 -17.87 -0.24
N SER A 52 0.74 -18.59 0.60
CA SER A 52 0.75 -18.41 2.06
C SER A 52 2.06 -18.92 2.65
N SER A 53 2.41 -18.45 3.84
CA SER A 53 3.53 -18.97 4.62
C SER A 53 3.03 -19.91 5.72
N LEU A 54 3.86 -20.87 6.10
CA LEU A 54 3.70 -21.64 7.34
C LEU A 54 4.51 -21.05 8.50
N GLU A 55 5.35 -20.07 8.21
CA GLU A 55 6.23 -19.38 9.14
C GLU A 55 5.83 -17.91 9.25
N ASP A 56 6.33 -17.23 10.27
CA ASP A 56 6.16 -15.79 10.44
C ASP A 56 6.66 -15.02 9.20
N VAL A 57 5.94 -13.96 8.82
CA VAL A 57 6.17 -13.24 7.57
C VAL A 57 6.79 -11.88 7.82
N ASN A 58 7.90 -11.60 7.14
CA ASN A 58 8.51 -10.28 7.07
C ASN A 58 8.42 -9.74 5.63
N HIS A 59 7.46 -8.88 5.37
CA HIS A 59 7.25 -8.31 4.03
C HIS A 59 8.38 -7.36 3.59
N VAL A 60 9.17 -6.83 4.52
CA VAL A 60 10.34 -5.99 4.18
C VAL A 60 11.44 -6.86 3.58
N GLU A 61 11.68 -8.04 4.16
CA GLU A 61 12.63 -9.02 3.63
C GLU A 61 12.12 -9.70 2.34
N ASP A 62 10.80 -9.91 2.23
CA ASP A 62 10.19 -10.38 0.99
C ASP A 62 10.45 -9.38 -0.16
N LEU A 63 10.33 -8.07 0.10
CA LEU A 63 10.61 -7.03 -0.89
C LEU A 63 12.10 -7.00 -1.27
N LEU A 64 13.02 -7.09 -0.29
CA LEU A 64 14.45 -7.18 -0.56
C LEU A 64 14.76 -8.36 -1.47
N SER A 65 14.25 -9.53 -1.12
CA SER A 65 14.43 -10.76 -1.89
C SER A 65 13.86 -10.65 -3.32
N LEU A 66 12.74 -9.94 -3.50
CA LEU A 66 12.17 -9.69 -4.82
C LEU A 66 13.06 -8.78 -5.66
N LEU A 67 13.59 -7.69 -5.08
CA LEU A 67 14.52 -6.80 -5.79
C LEU A 67 15.79 -7.53 -6.21
N ASP A 68 16.35 -8.36 -5.32
CA ASP A 68 17.54 -9.16 -5.61
C ASP A 68 17.28 -10.19 -6.70
N HIS A 69 16.14 -10.90 -6.65
CA HIS A 69 15.73 -11.86 -7.67
C HIS A 69 15.58 -11.21 -9.07
N LEU A 70 15.11 -9.96 -9.11
CA LEU A 70 14.93 -9.21 -10.36
C LEU A 70 16.17 -8.42 -10.79
N GLU A 71 17.29 -8.56 -10.06
CA GLU A 71 18.56 -7.84 -10.28
C GLU A 71 18.35 -6.30 -10.28
N ILE A 72 17.44 -5.82 -9.40
CA ILE A 72 17.14 -4.40 -9.22
C ILE A 72 17.96 -3.86 -8.04
N ASN A 73 19.03 -3.16 -8.30
CA ASN A 73 19.88 -2.56 -7.27
C ASN A 73 19.16 -1.43 -6.52
N GLN A 74 18.49 -0.54 -7.26
CA GLN A 74 17.75 0.60 -6.72
C GLN A 74 16.42 0.76 -7.46
N ALA A 75 15.36 1.15 -6.75
CA ALA A 75 14.04 1.39 -7.32
C ALA A 75 13.35 2.63 -6.71
N THR A 76 12.39 3.19 -7.45
CA THR A 76 11.35 4.00 -6.83
C THR A 76 10.27 3.07 -6.29
N LEU A 77 9.97 3.18 -4.99
CA LEU A 77 8.86 2.43 -4.39
C LEU A 77 7.59 3.29 -4.38
N ILE A 78 6.47 2.69 -4.73
CA ILE A 78 5.14 3.30 -4.64
C ILE A 78 4.28 2.38 -3.81
N GLY A 79 3.95 2.76 -2.58
CA GLY A 79 3.21 1.93 -1.65
C GLY A 79 1.84 2.52 -1.27
N HIS A 80 0.78 1.70 -1.32
CA HIS A 80 -0.57 2.07 -0.91
C HIS A 80 -0.94 1.37 0.40
N SER A 81 -1.49 2.13 1.36
CA SER A 81 -1.98 1.61 2.63
C SER A 81 -0.89 0.82 3.39
N MET A 82 -1.09 -0.45 3.71
CA MET A 82 -0.05 -1.32 4.31
C MET A 82 1.18 -1.46 3.38
N GLY A 83 1.01 -1.41 2.05
CA GLY A 83 2.14 -1.35 1.12
C GLY A 83 2.99 -0.09 1.30
N GLY A 84 2.36 1.03 1.70
CA GLY A 84 3.06 2.27 2.08
C GLY A 84 3.82 2.11 3.41
N GLN A 85 3.26 1.41 4.37
CA GLN A 85 3.96 1.06 5.62
C GLN A 85 5.19 0.18 5.35
N ILE A 86 5.05 -0.86 4.51
CA ILE A 86 6.17 -1.73 4.10
C ILE A 86 7.26 -0.91 3.38
N ALA A 87 6.87 -0.04 2.45
CA ALA A 87 7.79 0.80 1.70
C ALA A 87 8.55 1.78 2.60
N THR A 88 7.89 2.32 3.63
CA THR A 88 8.52 3.20 4.64
C THR A 88 9.54 2.44 5.48
N GLU A 89 9.15 1.26 6.01
CA GLU A 89 10.08 0.40 6.76
C GLU A 89 11.27 -0.03 5.89
N PHE A 90 11.03 -0.39 4.64
CA PHE A 90 12.08 -0.76 3.72
C PHE A 90 13.05 0.41 3.46
N ALA A 91 12.54 1.62 3.25
CA ALA A 91 13.36 2.81 3.02
C ALA A 91 14.22 3.20 4.23
N LEU A 92 13.75 2.91 5.44
CA LEU A 92 14.49 3.13 6.69
C LEU A 92 15.58 2.07 6.94
N ASN A 93 15.38 0.83 6.47
CA ASN A 93 16.32 -0.26 6.72
C ASN A 93 17.30 -0.48 5.55
N TYR A 94 16.93 -0.11 4.32
CA TYR A 94 17.71 -0.27 3.10
C TYR A 94 17.72 1.02 2.27
N PRO A 95 18.17 2.17 2.85
CA PRO A 95 18.10 3.47 2.17
C PRO A 95 18.88 3.51 0.85
N GLU A 96 19.96 2.73 0.72
CA GLU A 96 20.78 2.60 -0.50
C GLU A 96 20.02 1.92 -1.66
N ARG A 97 18.92 1.20 -1.37
CA ARG A 97 18.09 0.52 -2.36
C ARG A 97 16.97 1.42 -2.93
N ILE A 98 16.82 2.64 -2.39
CA ILE A 98 15.73 3.56 -2.72
C ILE A 98 16.24 4.75 -3.53
N LEU A 99 15.60 5.00 -4.65
CA LEU A 99 15.79 6.23 -5.43
C LEU A 99 14.80 7.30 -5.01
N LYS A 100 13.52 6.94 -4.93
CA LYS A 100 12.45 7.82 -4.42
C LYS A 100 11.38 6.98 -3.75
N LEU A 101 10.64 7.59 -2.84
CA LEU A 101 9.54 6.97 -2.12
C LEU A 101 8.24 7.73 -2.39
N VAL A 102 7.21 7.01 -2.85
CA VAL A 102 5.86 7.54 -3.03
C VAL A 102 4.90 6.74 -2.16
N LEU A 103 4.21 7.43 -1.28
CA LEU A 103 3.29 6.85 -0.31
C LEU A 103 1.86 7.29 -0.61
N LEU A 104 0.95 6.35 -0.81
CA LEU A 104 -0.46 6.61 -1.04
C LEU A 104 -1.24 6.19 0.20
N ALA A 105 -1.79 7.17 0.93
CA ALA A 105 -2.56 6.91 2.15
C ALA A 105 -1.91 5.81 3.03
N PRO A 106 -0.62 5.94 3.39
CA PRO A 106 0.15 4.86 4.01
C PRO A 106 -0.34 4.56 5.42
N GLY A 107 -0.23 3.28 5.82
CA GLY A 107 -0.09 2.93 7.23
C GLY A 107 1.27 3.38 7.78
N LEU A 108 1.41 3.33 9.10
CA LEU A 108 2.68 3.62 9.79
C LEU A 108 2.84 2.67 10.97
N SER A 109 3.93 1.91 10.98
CA SER A 109 4.21 0.96 12.07
C SER A 109 4.43 1.71 13.38
N GLY A 110 3.84 1.20 14.46
CA GLY A 110 3.83 1.85 15.76
C GLY A 110 2.80 2.97 15.94
N PHE A 111 2.03 3.32 14.92
CA PHE A 111 0.99 4.35 15.02
C PHE A 111 -0.20 3.86 15.83
N SER A 112 -0.68 4.69 16.77
CA SER A 112 -1.88 4.40 17.57
C SER A 112 -3.14 4.89 16.84
N TYR A 113 -3.90 3.96 16.30
CA TYR A 113 -5.19 4.23 15.68
C TYR A 113 -6.25 4.60 16.72
N SER A 114 -7.34 5.21 16.28
CA SER A 114 -8.45 5.59 17.17
C SER A 114 -9.21 4.35 17.64
N LYS A 115 -9.89 4.48 18.79
CA LYS A 115 -10.79 3.42 19.27
C LYS A 115 -11.90 3.10 18.27
N GLU A 116 -12.39 4.10 17.53
CA GLU A 116 -13.37 3.92 16.48
C GLU A 116 -12.87 3.00 15.37
N PHE A 117 -11.63 3.24 14.90
CA PHE A 117 -10.99 2.37 13.92
C PHE A 117 -10.83 0.94 14.45
N GLU A 118 -10.34 0.77 15.69
CA GLU A 118 -10.14 -0.54 16.31
C GLU A 118 -11.49 -1.28 16.47
N GLU A 119 -12.56 -0.58 16.89
CA GLU A 119 -13.90 -1.14 17.00
C GLU A 119 -14.48 -1.55 15.64
N ASN A 120 -14.24 -0.75 14.59
CA ASN A 120 -14.67 -1.10 13.23
C ASN A 120 -13.94 -2.33 12.71
N MET A 121 -12.61 -2.40 12.89
CA MET A 121 -11.85 -3.59 12.54
C MET A 121 -12.32 -4.83 13.30
N LYS A 122 -12.62 -4.70 14.59
CA LYS A 122 -13.17 -5.79 15.41
C LYS A 122 -14.51 -6.27 14.87
N LYS A 123 -15.45 -5.37 14.53
CA LYS A 123 -16.75 -5.74 13.93
C LYS A 123 -16.59 -6.50 12.62
N ILE A 124 -15.63 -6.09 11.77
CA ILE A 124 -15.35 -6.79 10.52
C ILE A 124 -14.84 -8.21 10.80
N HIS A 125 -13.92 -8.38 11.75
CA HIS A 125 -13.42 -9.72 12.14
C HIS A 125 -14.50 -10.59 12.77
N GLU A 126 -15.38 -10.02 13.62
CA GLU A 126 -16.48 -10.75 14.24
C GLU A 126 -17.56 -11.21 13.24
N ALA A 127 -17.63 -10.59 12.06
CA ALA A 127 -18.52 -11.03 10.99
C ALA A 127 -18.01 -12.30 10.27
N ALA A 128 -16.77 -12.73 10.53
CA ALA A 128 -16.23 -13.95 9.95
C ALA A 128 -17.05 -15.19 10.35
N PRO A 129 -17.27 -16.17 9.47
CA PRO A 129 -16.74 -16.28 8.10
C PRO A 129 -17.61 -15.67 6.99
N ASP A 130 -18.60 -14.82 7.31
CA ASP A 130 -19.50 -14.19 6.35
C ASP A 130 -18.76 -13.07 5.57
N ILE A 131 -18.12 -13.47 4.45
CA ILE A 131 -17.35 -12.57 3.61
C ILE A 131 -18.20 -11.41 3.07
N ASP A 132 -19.45 -11.63 2.73
CA ASP A 132 -20.31 -10.56 2.21
C ASP A 132 -20.58 -9.51 3.28
N ARG A 133 -20.83 -9.95 4.50
CA ARG A 133 -21.01 -9.05 5.64
C ARG A 133 -19.72 -8.31 6.01
N MET A 134 -18.58 -8.98 5.96
CA MET A 134 -17.27 -8.32 6.17
C MET A 134 -17.02 -7.21 5.15
N ILE A 135 -17.30 -7.46 3.86
CA ILE A 135 -17.15 -6.47 2.79
C ILE A 135 -18.14 -5.30 3.00
N GLU A 136 -19.38 -5.57 3.34
CA GLU A 136 -20.39 -4.55 3.61
C GLU A 136 -19.93 -3.61 4.74
N LEU A 137 -19.47 -4.17 5.85
CA LEU A 137 -18.95 -3.42 6.99
C LEU A 137 -17.73 -2.58 6.60
N LEU A 138 -16.78 -3.15 5.88
CA LEU A 138 -15.58 -2.43 5.41
C LEU A 138 -15.96 -1.26 4.50
N LEU A 139 -16.84 -1.49 3.51
CA LEU A 139 -17.25 -0.46 2.55
C LEU A 139 -18.20 0.58 3.14
N SER A 140 -18.71 0.37 4.35
CA SER A 140 -19.48 1.38 5.10
C SER A 140 -18.59 2.43 5.77
N ASP A 141 -17.29 2.17 5.87
CA ASP A 141 -16.33 3.14 6.40
C ASP A 141 -16.18 4.35 5.45
N PRO A 142 -16.15 5.58 5.97
CA PRO A 142 -15.97 6.80 5.17
C PRO A 142 -14.79 6.76 4.20
N SER A 143 -13.72 6.03 4.53
CA SER A 143 -12.53 5.84 3.69
C SER A 143 -12.82 5.23 2.31
N TYR A 144 -13.98 4.61 2.12
CA TYR A 144 -14.38 3.95 0.87
C TYR A 144 -15.61 4.60 0.20
N ARG A 145 -16.03 5.75 0.69
CA ARG A 145 -17.25 6.43 0.22
C ARG A 145 -17.21 6.76 -1.27
N VAL A 146 -16.08 7.26 -1.77
CA VAL A 146 -15.93 7.67 -3.18
C VAL A 146 -15.83 6.45 -4.08
N VAL A 147 -15.02 5.45 -3.73
CA VAL A 147 -14.88 4.24 -4.55
C VAL A 147 -16.20 3.44 -4.60
N THR A 148 -16.97 3.45 -3.51
CA THR A 148 -18.25 2.73 -3.42
C THR A 148 -19.30 3.23 -4.41
N VAL A 149 -19.30 4.52 -4.75
CA VAL A 149 -20.21 5.09 -5.77
C VAL A 149 -19.55 5.23 -7.16
N SER A 150 -18.29 4.83 -7.30
CA SER A 150 -17.54 4.91 -8.56
C SER A 150 -17.83 3.70 -9.47
N PRO A 151 -17.48 3.80 -10.78
CA PRO A 151 -17.51 2.65 -11.70
C PRO A 151 -16.58 1.49 -11.27
N HIS A 152 -15.63 1.75 -10.35
CA HIS A 152 -14.63 0.78 -9.91
C HIS A 152 -15.05 -0.01 -8.67
N ARG A 153 -16.25 0.23 -8.12
CA ARG A 153 -16.80 -0.51 -6.98
C ARG A 153 -16.72 -2.03 -7.15
N ASN A 154 -17.10 -2.53 -8.32
CA ASN A 154 -17.11 -3.97 -8.56
C ASN A 154 -15.69 -4.58 -8.53
N LEU A 155 -14.70 -3.88 -9.07
CA LEU A 155 -13.30 -4.30 -8.99
C LEU A 155 -12.84 -4.35 -7.52
N MET A 156 -13.14 -3.31 -6.74
CA MET A 156 -12.83 -3.27 -5.30
C MET A 156 -13.47 -4.43 -4.55
N VAL A 157 -14.76 -4.69 -4.76
CA VAL A 157 -15.46 -5.82 -4.11
C VAL A 157 -14.84 -7.16 -4.47
N GLN A 158 -14.45 -7.36 -5.75
CA GLN A 158 -13.79 -8.60 -6.18
C GLN A 158 -12.42 -8.80 -5.50
N MET A 159 -11.62 -7.74 -5.38
CA MET A 159 -10.33 -7.79 -4.69
C MET A 159 -10.50 -8.09 -3.20
N LEU A 160 -11.43 -7.39 -2.52
CA LEU A 160 -11.73 -7.63 -1.11
C LEU A 160 -12.21 -9.06 -0.86
N ARG A 161 -13.12 -9.57 -1.69
CA ARG A 161 -13.61 -10.94 -1.60
C ARG A 161 -12.49 -11.95 -1.74
N HIS A 162 -11.60 -11.73 -2.71
CA HIS A 162 -10.45 -12.60 -2.91
C HIS A 162 -9.50 -12.55 -1.71
N HIS A 163 -9.18 -11.36 -1.24
CA HIS A 163 -8.31 -11.15 -0.08
C HIS A 163 -8.86 -11.84 1.18
N MET A 164 -10.16 -11.62 1.50
CA MET A 164 -10.78 -12.24 2.68
C MET A 164 -10.83 -13.77 2.58
N LYS A 165 -11.08 -14.34 1.38
CA LYS A 165 -10.97 -15.79 1.17
C LYS A 165 -9.56 -16.28 1.49
N ARG A 166 -8.53 -15.58 0.97
CA ARG A 166 -7.14 -15.94 1.24
C ARG A 166 -6.80 -15.90 2.72
N MET A 167 -7.32 -14.90 3.47
CA MET A 167 -7.11 -14.83 4.92
C MET A 167 -7.61 -16.07 5.67
N PHE A 168 -8.70 -16.70 5.23
CA PHE A 168 -9.21 -17.94 5.84
C PHE A 168 -8.40 -19.19 5.45
N GLU A 169 -7.63 -19.14 4.38
CA GLU A 169 -6.73 -20.21 3.97
C GLU A 169 -5.39 -20.18 4.72
N TRP A 170 -5.11 -19.07 5.42
CA TRP A 170 -3.86 -18.90 6.13
C TRP A 170 -3.88 -19.60 7.49
N PRO A 171 -2.82 -20.32 7.87
CA PRO A 171 -2.56 -20.55 9.27
C PRO A 171 -2.37 -19.20 9.96
N ALA A 172 -2.58 -19.15 11.28
CA ALA A 172 -2.35 -17.94 12.06
C ALA A 172 -0.84 -17.65 12.15
N VAL A 173 -0.28 -17.04 11.10
CA VAL A 173 1.11 -16.58 11.06
C VAL A 173 1.21 -15.15 11.57
N LYS A 174 2.33 -14.83 12.21
CA LYS A 174 2.61 -13.50 12.73
C LYS A 174 3.31 -12.66 11.66
N LEU A 175 2.89 -11.39 11.51
CA LEU A 175 3.65 -10.41 10.75
C LEU A 175 4.78 -9.86 11.62
N ILE A 176 6.01 -9.99 11.13
CA ILE A 176 7.21 -9.43 11.76
C ILE A 176 7.49 -8.07 11.15
N TRP A 177 7.67 -7.07 12.01
CA TRP A 177 8.05 -5.72 11.62
C TRP A 177 9.43 -5.38 12.18
N PRO A 178 10.26 -4.59 11.44
CA PRO A 178 11.52 -4.05 11.96
C PRO A 178 11.32 -3.31 13.29
N GLN A 179 12.37 -3.33 14.12
CA GLN A 179 12.39 -2.62 15.39
C GLN A 179 13.62 -1.71 15.46
N PRO A 180 13.49 -0.48 16.00
CA PRO A 180 12.24 0.16 16.44
C PRO A 180 11.32 0.49 15.24
N PRO A 181 9.99 0.65 15.46
CA PRO A 181 9.01 0.88 14.40
C PRO A 181 9.24 2.23 13.70
N ALA A 182 8.77 2.35 12.44
CA ALA A 182 9.00 3.55 11.63
C ALA A 182 8.53 4.86 12.27
N ILE A 183 7.49 4.82 13.12
CA ILE A 183 7.01 6.03 13.82
C ILE A 183 8.10 6.70 14.66
N GLU A 184 9.04 5.93 15.21
CA GLU A 184 10.15 6.44 16.02
C GLU A 184 11.33 6.90 15.18
N ARG A 185 11.36 6.53 13.88
CA ARG A 185 12.48 6.67 12.96
C ARG A 185 12.21 7.56 11.75
N LEU A 186 11.03 8.18 11.63
CA LEU A 186 10.68 8.97 10.43
C LEU A 186 11.69 10.09 10.12
N GLY A 187 12.36 10.65 11.14
CA GLY A 187 13.41 11.64 10.95
C GLY A 187 14.70 11.10 10.30
N GLU A 188 14.86 9.78 10.23
CA GLU A 188 16.00 9.11 9.58
C GLU A 188 15.73 8.85 8.09
N LEU A 189 14.52 9.14 7.59
CA LEU A 189 14.13 8.88 6.21
C LEU A 189 14.87 9.81 5.25
N THR A 190 15.90 9.30 4.60
CA THR A 190 16.75 10.07 3.67
C THR A 190 16.21 10.07 2.24
N ALA A 191 15.37 9.12 1.89
CA ALA A 191 14.78 9.03 0.56
C ALA A 191 13.87 10.23 0.29
N LYS A 192 14.05 10.88 -0.89
CA LYS A 192 13.10 11.92 -1.32
C LYS A 192 11.70 11.31 -1.37
N THR A 193 10.77 11.87 -0.57
CA THR A 193 9.46 11.27 -0.31
C THR A 193 8.31 12.17 -0.73
N LEU A 194 7.33 11.57 -1.44
CA LEU A 194 6.04 12.15 -1.75
C LEU A 194 4.94 11.32 -1.08
N LEU A 195 4.12 11.94 -0.24
CA LEU A 195 2.91 11.33 0.31
C LEU A 195 1.68 11.94 -0.36
N ILE A 196 0.80 11.11 -0.88
CA ILE A 196 -0.46 11.50 -1.51
C ILE A 196 -1.61 10.87 -0.73
N ILE A 197 -2.61 11.68 -0.39
CA ILE A 197 -3.79 11.23 0.34
C ILE A 197 -5.05 11.89 -0.19
N GLY A 198 -6.17 11.17 -0.18
CA GLY A 198 -7.47 11.74 -0.47
C GLY A 198 -7.97 12.62 0.68
N LYS A 199 -8.62 13.76 0.37
CA LYS A 199 -9.23 14.61 1.41
C LYS A 199 -10.43 13.96 2.10
N GLU A 200 -11.03 12.96 1.45
CA GLU A 200 -12.19 12.21 1.93
C GLU A 200 -11.78 10.90 2.63
N ASP A 201 -10.48 10.70 2.88
CA ASP A 201 -9.98 9.54 3.62
C ASP A 201 -10.34 9.61 5.12
N SER A 202 -10.15 8.52 5.85
CA SER A 202 -10.49 8.48 7.28
C SER A 202 -9.69 9.49 8.10
N PRO A 203 -10.24 9.93 9.24
CA PRO A 203 -9.50 10.79 10.17
C PRO A 203 -8.17 10.17 10.62
N ASP A 204 -8.09 8.86 10.78
CA ASP A 204 -6.86 8.18 11.18
C ASP A 204 -5.78 8.22 10.09
N ASN A 205 -6.14 7.99 8.82
CA ASN A 205 -5.21 8.09 7.71
C ASN A 205 -4.72 9.54 7.52
N LEU A 206 -5.58 10.54 7.72
CA LEU A 206 -5.21 11.95 7.73
C LEU A 206 -4.27 12.28 8.91
N ARG A 207 -4.44 11.64 10.08
CA ARG A 207 -3.53 11.76 11.22
C ARG A 207 -2.16 11.18 10.89
N VAL A 208 -2.09 10.03 10.22
CA VAL A 208 -0.82 9.45 9.72
C VAL A 208 -0.11 10.42 8.77
N ALA A 209 -0.82 10.97 7.77
CA ALA A 209 -0.24 11.96 6.86
C ALA A 209 0.28 13.20 7.60
N ASN A 210 -0.45 13.68 8.61
CA ASN A 210 -0.01 14.79 9.46
C ASN A 210 1.21 14.44 10.31
N TYR A 211 1.34 13.17 10.72
CA TYR A 211 2.52 12.71 11.44
C TYR A 211 3.76 12.74 10.54
N PHE A 212 3.67 12.27 9.30
CA PHE A 212 4.74 12.42 8.29
C PHE A 212 5.11 13.89 8.07
N ARG A 213 4.12 14.79 7.95
CA ARG A 213 4.36 16.23 7.78
C ARG A 213 5.20 16.85 8.90
N LYS A 214 5.06 16.33 10.13
CA LYS A 214 5.74 16.86 11.31
C LYS A 214 7.11 16.23 11.57
N HIS A 215 7.33 15.01 11.11
CA HIS A 215 8.47 14.21 11.53
C HIS A 215 9.36 13.72 10.37
N SER A 216 9.10 14.20 9.14
CA SER A 216 9.92 13.90 7.96
C SER A 216 9.88 15.07 6.97
N ASP A 217 10.79 15.03 5.97
CA ASP A 217 10.83 16.00 4.86
C ASP A 217 9.88 15.61 3.70
N ALA A 218 8.90 14.75 3.96
CA ALA A 218 7.97 14.30 2.94
C ALA A 218 7.10 15.46 2.42
N ARG A 219 7.06 15.62 1.09
CA ARG A 219 6.08 16.49 0.44
C ARG A 219 4.72 15.82 0.48
N ILE A 220 3.69 16.54 0.96
CA ILE A 220 2.34 15.99 1.08
C ILE A 220 1.41 16.67 0.08
N ILE A 221 0.68 15.86 -0.68
CA ILE A 221 -0.37 16.29 -1.62
C ILE A 221 -1.70 15.69 -1.18
N GLU A 222 -2.70 16.54 -1.04
CA GLU A 222 -4.07 16.15 -0.74
C GLU A 222 -4.92 16.26 -2.01
N ILE A 223 -5.60 15.18 -2.41
CA ILE A 223 -6.46 15.15 -3.60
C ILE A 223 -7.91 15.35 -3.16
N ALA A 224 -8.51 16.46 -3.59
CA ALA A 224 -9.92 16.75 -3.33
C ALA A 224 -10.84 15.75 -4.05
N GLY A 225 -11.90 15.30 -3.37
CA GLY A 225 -12.87 14.35 -3.89
C GLY A 225 -12.37 12.90 -3.98
N ALA A 226 -11.17 12.62 -3.49
CA ALA A 226 -10.61 11.27 -3.38
C ALA A 226 -10.70 10.75 -1.95
N ASP A 227 -10.95 9.45 -1.82
CA ASP A 227 -10.89 8.70 -0.56
C ASP A 227 -9.61 7.85 -0.49
N HIS A 228 -9.62 6.81 0.34
CA HIS A 228 -8.50 5.87 0.51
C HIS A 228 -8.03 5.24 -0.81
N MET A 229 -8.96 5.03 -1.75
CA MET A 229 -8.72 4.34 -3.01
C MET A 229 -8.40 5.29 -4.18
N VAL A 230 -7.55 6.29 -3.92
CA VAL A 230 -7.14 7.31 -4.90
C VAL A 230 -6.59 6.71 -6.21
N ASN A 231 -5.92 5.58 -6.14
CA ASN A 231 -5.37 4.84 -7.27
C ASN A 231 -6.44 4.22 -8.18
N LEU A 232 -7.63 3.96 -7.68
CA LEU A 232 -8.78 3.51 -8.46
C LEU A 232 -9.64 4.67 -8.95
N THR A 233 -9.86 5.67 -8.09
CA THR A 233 -10.82 6.75 -8.36
C THR A 233 -10.23 7.93 -9.13
N HIS A 234 -8.90 8.20 -8.98
CA HIS A 234 -8.20 9.34 -9.58
C HIS A 234 -6.86 8.96 -10.24
N PRO A 235 -6.81 7.89 -11.07
CA PRO A 235 -5.55 7.34 -11.57
C PRO A 235 -4.72 8.31 -12.43
N GLU A 236 -5.37 9.16 -13.27
CA GLU A 236 -4.66 10.13 -14.11
C GLU A 236 -4.07 11.28 -13.28
N THR A 237 -4.79 11.73 -12.25
CA THR A 237 -4.27 12.75 -11.33
C THR A 237 -3.10 12.19 -10.54
N LEU A 238 -3.23 10.98 -10.03
CA LEU A 238 -2.18 10.28 -9.32
C LEU A 238 -0.94 10.09 -10.20
N TYR A 239 -1.11 9.60 -11.44
CA TYR A 239 -0.03 9.46 -12.42
C TYR A 239 0.72 10.77 -12.66
N ARG A 240 0.03 11.90 -12.83
CA ARG A 240 0.66 13.21 -13.04
C ARG A 240 1.48 13.65 -11.83
N GLN A 241 0.97 13.45 -10.61
CA GLN A 241 1.70 13.79 -9.37
C GLN A 241 2.96 12.94 -9.21
N ILE A 242 2.83 11.61 -9.42
CA ILE A 242 3.95 10.68 -9.35
C ILE A 242 5.02 11.04 -10.39
N THR A 243 4.65 11.19 -11.65
CA THR A 243 5.62 11.44 -12.72
C THR A 243 6.24 12.84 -12.65
N GLY A 244 5.51 13.82 -12.15
CA GLY A 244 6.06 15.15 -11.83
C GLY A 244 7.17 15.04 -10.78
N PHE A 245 6.89 14.36 -9.67
CA PHE A 245 7.86 14.13 -8.61
C PHE A 245 9.06 13.29 -9.05
N MET A 246 8.85 12.30 -9.90
CA MET A 246 9.94 11.44 -10.40
C MET A 246 10.95 12.18 -11.31
N LYS A 247 10.55 13.28 -11.93
CA LYS A 247 11.40 14.11 -12.79
C LYS A 247 12.24 15.15 -12.03
N GLU A 248 11.94 15.42 -10.78
CA GLU A 248 12.70 16.29 -9.89
C GLU A 248 14.01 15.63 -9.43
#